data_7a459f5488166fb93def2ef5ad71c4e9
#
_entry.id   7a459f5488166fb93def2ef5ad71c4e9
#
_cell.length_a   1.000
_cell.length_b   1.000
_cell.length_c   1.000
_cell.angle_alpha   90.00
_cell.angle_beta   90.00
_cell.angle_gamma   90.00
#
_symmetry.space_group_name_H-M   'P 1'
#
loop_
_entity.id
_entity.type
_entity.pdbx_description
1 polymer ?
#
loop_
_entity_poly.entity_id
_entity_poly.type
_entity_poly.pdbx_seq_one_letter_code
_entity_poly.pdbx_strand_id
1 'polypeptide(L)'
;MELLQKILYANRLAKWDIKPFDAWLFVCFVLLGSFLLSSLFVSAYSFISGAEQDFESLPFVLASGFGLQLSSILAWYLFKQLAIYEVRDQPVGCLAAAKVGAIGFACVYLTLIPTMLIWRLFLDTIGIEYEFQLPVLLVQNGGSPVEMALMICLIVIVAPICEELVYRGFLFRYLNHRLPRGLSILVPSLIFALMHLNLYSFMPLLVLSIALCIVYRASGNLVSSITVHALFNLVNVLMIYLIEPIEL
;
A
#
# COMPACT_ATOMS: atom_id res chain seq x y z
N MET A 1 -27.57 7.18 5.44
CA MET A 1 -26.83 8.23 6.15
C MET A 1 -26.30 7.76 7.51
N GLU A 2 -27.13 7.14 8.35
CA GLU A 2 -26.74 6.66 9.69
C GLU A 2 -25.65 5.56 9.70
N LEU A 3 -25.69 4.60 8.76
CA LEU A 3 -24.66 3.55 8.63
C LEU A 3 -23.29 4.14 8.24
N LEU A 4 -23.27 5.09 7.32
CA LEU A 4 -22.05 5.77 6.90
C LEU A 4 -21.44 6.58 8.06
N GLN A 5 -22.27 7.28 8.84
CA GLN A 5 -21.81 7.96 10.05
C GLN A 5 -21.25 6.98 11.07
N LYS A 6 -21.90 5.84 11.31
CA LYS A 6 -21.39 4.80 12.22
C LYS A 6 -20.03 4.29 11.77
N ILE A 7 -19.81 4.05 10.48
CA ILE A 7 -18.50 3.63 9.94
C ILE A 7 -17.47 4.75 10.08
N LEU A 8 -17.82 5.96 9.68
CA LEU A 8 -16.90 7.10 9.75
C LEU A 8 -16.43 7.39 11.19
N TYR A 9 -17.31 7.26 12.19
CA TYR A 9 -16.99 7.61 13.58
C TYR A 9 -16.56 6.43 14.47
N ALA A 10 -16.67 5.18 13.99
CA ALA A 10 -16.21 4.02 14.75
C ALA A 10 -14.67 4.08 14.95
N ASN A 11 -14.24 3.66 16.13
CA ASN A 11 -12.84 3.40 16.43
C ASN A 11 -12.75 2.13 17.27
N ARG A 12 -12.42 1.02 16.63
CA ARG A 12 -12.24 -0.29 17.27
C ARG A 12 -10.82 -0.59 17.68
N LEU A 13 -9.87 0.33 17.40
CA LEU A 13 -8.48 0.19 17.75
C LEU A 13 -8.26 0.63 19.20
N ALA A 14 -7.66 -0.22 19.99
CA ALA A 14 -7.24 0.11 21.34
C ALA A 14 -6.06 1.08 21.33
N LYS A 15 -5.90 1.82 22.43
CA LYS A 15 -4.69 2.65 22.63
C LYS A 15 -3.45 1.75 22.64
N TRP A 16 -2.44 2.18 21.93
CA TRP A 16 -1.19 1.45 21.78
C TRP A 16 -0.05 2.23 22.46
N ASP A 17 0.45 1.70 23.56
CA ASP A 17 1.46 2.36 24.39
C ASP A 17 2.90 1.97 23.97
N ILE A 18 3.19 2.11 22.68
CA ILE A 18 4.56 1.96 22.15
C ILE A 18 5.37 3.20 22.46
N LYS A 19 6.61 3.02 22.91
CA LYS A 19 7.54 4.13 23.11
C LYS A 19 7.94 4.74 21.76
N PRO A 20 8.14 6.06 21.68
CA PRO A 20 8.59 6.71 20.44
C PRO A 20 9.88 6.11 19.87
N PHE A 21 10.81 5.69 20.71
CA PHE A 21 12.05 5.05 20.32
C PHE A 21 11.80 3.72 19.59
N ASP A 22 10.93 2.87 20.12
CA ASP A 22 10.59 1.58 19.50
C ASP A 22 9.88 1.80 18.15
N ALA A 23 9.04 2.84 18.07
CA ALA A 23 8.40 3.22 16.82
C ALA A 23 9.43 3.67 15.77
N TRP A 24 10.40 4.47 16.18
CA TRP A 24 11.49 4.90 15.30
C TRP A 24 12.35 3.73 14.83
N LEU A 25 12.69 2.80 15.73
CA LEU A 25 13.42 1.58 15.37
C LEU A 25 12.67 0.73 14.33
N PHE A 26 11.35 0.59 14.46
CA PHE A 26 10.56 -0.12 13.45
C PHE A 26 10.67 0.54 12.06
N VAL A 27 10.53 1.86 11.99
CA VAL A 27 10.64 2.60 10.72
C VAL A 27 12.04 2.44 10.12
N CYS A 28 13.09 2.59 10.94
CA CYS A 28 14.47 2.37 10.48
C CYS A 28 14.67 0.94 9.96
N PHE A 29 14.13 -0.07 10.67
CA PHE A 29 14.25 -1.46 10.26
C PHE A 29 13.53 -1.70 8.91
N VAL A 30 12.33 -1.15 8.71
CA VAL A 30 11.63 -1.24 7.44
C VAL A 30 12.45 -0.60 6.31
N LEU A 31 12.92 0.64 6.50
CA LEU A 31 13.65 1.37 5.44
C LEU A 31 15.00 0.73 5.10
N LEU A 32 15.84 0.45 6.11
CA LEU A 32 17.14 -0.17 5.91
C LEU A 32 17.00 -1.61 5.41
N GLY A 33 16.07 -2.37 5.99
CA GLY A 33 15.79 -3.74 5.58
C GLY A 33 15.28 -3.81 4.13
N SER A 34 14.43 -2.87 3.71
CA SER A 34 13.97 -2.78 2.32
C SER A 34 15.14 -2.58 1.35
N PHE A 35 16.03 -1.65 1.66
CA PHE A 35 17.22 -1.42 0.84
C PHE A 35 18.13 -2.65 0.80
N LEU A 36 18.47 -3.22 1.95
CA LEU A 36 19.38 -4.37 2.04
C LEU A 36 18.82 -5.62 1.37
N LEU A 37 17.55 -5.96 1.63
CA LEU A 37 16.94 -7.16 1.06
C LEU A 37 16.66 -7.02 -0.42
N SER A 38 16.22 -5.85 -0.90
CA SER A 38 16.10 -5.60 -2.34
C SER A 38 17.45 -5.75 -3.04
N SER A 39 18.52 -5.17 -2.50
CA SER A 39 19.87 -5.30 -3.06
C SER A 39 20.36 -6.75 -3.03
N LEU A 40 20.08 -7.50 -1.96
CA LEU A 40 20.44 -8.90 -1.85
C LEU A 40 19.71 -9.76 -2.90
N PHE A 41 18.41 -9.57 -3.08
CA PHE A 41 17.59 -10.32 -4.05
C PHE A 41 18.05 -10.03 -5.49
N VAL A 42 18.29 -8.75 -5.81
CA VAL A 42 18.82 -8.33 -7.13
C VAL A 42 20.19 -8.96 -7.38
N SER A 43 21.10 -8.90 -6.40
CA SER A 43 22.45 -9.48 -6.54
C SER A 43 22.40 -11.00 -6.67
N ALA A 44 21.54 -11.67 -5.90
CA ALA A 44 21.34 -13.13 -5.98
C ALA A 44 20.79 -13.53 -7.35
N TYR A 45 19.80 -12.80 -7.86
CA TYR A 45 19.25 -13.06 -9.19
C TYR A 45 20.31 -12.87 -10.29
N SER A 46 21.06 -11.76 -10.26
CA SER A 46 22.16 -11.51 -11.21
C SER A 46 23.21 -12.61 -11.16
N PHE A 47 23.60 -13.05 -9.98
CA PHE A 47 24.58 -14.13 -9.79
C PHE A 47 24.09 -15.48 -10.36
N ILE A 48 22.82 -15.84 -10.11
CA ILE A 48 22.24 -17.12 -10.54
C ILE A 48 21.97 -17.13 -12.05
N SER A 49 21.44 -16.03 -12.59
CA SER A 49 21.09 -15.92 -14.02
C SER A 49 22.26 -15.58 -14.92
N GLY A 50 23.36 -15.03 -14.36
CA GLY A 50 24.44 -14.44 -15.14
C GLY A 50 24.07 -13.14 -15.88
N ALA A 51 22.88 -12.59 -15.64
CA ALA A 51 22.42 -11.37 -16.27
C ALA A 51 23.08 -10.13 -15.65
N GLU A 52 23.41 -9.14 -16.47
CA GLU A 52 23.80 -7.80 -16.01
C GLU A 52 22.61 -7.14 -15.31
N GLN A 53 22.90 -6.30 -14.31
CA GLN A 53 21.85 -5.64 -13.53
C GLN A 53 21.14 -4.58 -14.38
N ASP A 54 19.88 -4.85 -14.69
CA ASP A 54 18.97 -3.94 -15.38
C ASP A 54 17.74 -3.70 -14.49
N PHE A 55 17.74 -2.58 -13.77
CA PHE A 55 16.68 -2.22 -12.80
C PHE A 55 15.34 -1.84 -13.43
N GLU A 56 15.28 -1.74 -14.75
CA GLU A 56 14.04 -1.46 -15.50
C GLU A 56 13.43 -2.75 -16.06
N SER A 57 14.17 -3.85 -16.07
CA SER A 57 13.64 -5.13 -16.55
C SER A 57 12.75 -5.83 -15.51
N LEU A 58 11.76 -6.56 -16.01
CA LEU A 58 10.75 -7.24 -15.18
C LEU A 58 11.38 -8.19 -14.14
N PRO A 59 12.38 -9.04 -14.43
CA PRO A 59 12.99 -9.92 -13.43
C PRO A 59 13.67 -9.18 -12.29
N PHE A 60 14.35 -8.08 -12.57
CA PHE A 60 15.02 -7.30 -11.54
C PHE A 60 14.03 -6.50 -10.68
N VAL A 61 12.95 -5.98 -11.29
CA VAL A 61 11.86 -5.35 -10.55
C VAL A 61 11.14 -6.35 -9.65
N LEU A 62 10.92 -7.59 -10.11
CA LEU A 62 10.39 -8.67 -9.27
C LEU A 62 11.33 -8.98 -8.10
N ALA A 63 12.62 -9.19 -8.37
CA ALA A 63 13.60 -9.47 -7.33
C ALA A 63 13.64 -8.36 -6.27
N SER A 64 13.76 -7.09 -6.69
CA SER A 64 13.76 -5.96 -5.76
C SER A 64 12.46 -5.82 -5.00
N GLY A 65 11.32 -5.99 -5.67
CA GLY A 65 9.99 -5.90 -5.07
C GLY A 65 9.75 -6.96 -4.00
N PHE A 66 10.08 -8.22 -4.25
CA PHE A 66 9.97 -9.28 -3.23
C PHE A 66 10.92 -9.03 -2.06
N GLY A 67 12.15 -8.54 -2.30
CA GLY A 67 13.08 -8.16 -1.25
C GLY A 67 12.53 -7.05 -0.35
N LEU A 68 11.95 -6.01 -0.94
CA LEU A 68 11.30 -4.90 -0.24
C LEU A 68 10.13 -5.41 0.62
N GLN A 69 9.26 -6.25 0.08
CA GLN A 69 8.09 -6.75 0.81
C GLN A 69 8.49 -7.71 1.94
N LEU A 70 9.51 -8.54 1.75
CA LEU A 70 10.04 -9.40 2.80
C LEU A 70 10.53 -8.61 4.01
N SER A 71 11.17 -7.44 3.79
CA SER A 71 11.57 -6.53 4.86
C SER A 71 10.39 -6.13 5.74
N SER A 72 9.26 -5.76 5.14
CA SER A 72 8.05 -5.35 5.84
C SER A 72 7.48 -6.48 6.71
N ILE A 73 7.47 -7.71 6.19
CA ILE A 73 7.02 -8.90 6.93
C ILE A 73 7.95 -9.19 8.10
N LEU A 74 9.27 -9.17 7.87
CA LEU A 74 10.26 -9.42 8.92
C LEU A 74 10.22 -8.35 10.00
N ALA A 75 10.11 -7.07 9.63
CA ALA A 75 9.96 -5.96 10.56
C ALA A 75 8.73 -6.15 11.44
N TRP A 76 7.59 -6.47 10.84
CA TRP A 76 6.35 -6.73 11.57
C TRP A 76 6.46 -7.92 12.50
N TYR A 77 7.02 -9.03 12.03
CA TYR A 77 7.21 -10.24 12.83
C TYR A 77 8.10 -9.99 14.02
N LEU A 78 9.29 -9.44 13.81
CA LEU A 78 10.25 -9.13 14.87
C LEU A 78 9.67 -8.15 15.89
N PHE A 79 9.02 -7.10 15.42
CA PHE A 79 8.38 -6.12 16.27
C PHE A 79 7.28 -6.74 17.14
N LYS A 80 6.46 -7.61 16.57
CA LYS A 80 5.40 -8.32 17.30
C LYS A 80 5.97 -9.27 18.37
N GLN A 81 7.13 -9.89 18.12
CA GLN A 81 7.81 -10.78 19.08
C GLN A 81 8.52 -10.00 20.19
N LEU A 82 9.11 -8.86 19.86
CA LEU A 82 9.87 -8.05 20.80
C LEU A 82 8.98 -7.07 21.60
N ALA A 83 7.84 -6.69 21.05
CA ALA A 83 6.94 -5.74 21.69
C ALA A 83 6.09 -6.45 22.76
N ILE A 84 6.35 -6.14 24.02
CA ILE A 84 5.57 -6.60 25.19
C ILE A 84 4.29 -5.76 25.33
N TYR A 85 3.60 -5.53 24.22
CA TYR A 85 2.42 -4.66 24.21
C TYR A 85 1.15 -5.49 24.08
N GLU A 86 0.39 -5.60 25.17
CA GLU A 86 -0.95 -6.14 25.12
C GLU A 86 -1.86 -5.19 24.34
N VAL A 87 -2.36 -5.68 23.23
CA VAL A 87 -3.31 -4.93 22.41
C VAL A 87 -4.68 -5.60 22.49
N ARG A 88 -5.65 -4.88 23.07
CA ARG A 88 -7.04 -5.35 23.21
C ARG A 88 -7.97 -4.63 22.22
N ASP A 89 -7.72 -4.83 20.93
CA ASP A 89 -8.66 -4.38 19.91
C ASP A 89 -9.99 -5.15 20.02
N GLN A 90 -11.02 -4.55 19.46
CA GLN A 90 -12.32 -5.20 19.27
C GLN A 90 -12.57 -5.42 17.76
N PRO A 91 -11.75 -6.27 17.11
CA PRO A 91 -11.89 -6.46 15.67
C PRO A 91 -13.19 -7.21 15.34
N VAL A 92 -13.75 -6.88 14.18
CA VAL A 92 -14.74 -7.76 13.57
C VAL A 92 -14.06 -9.00 12.98
N GLY A 93 -14.78 -10.10 12.82
CA GLY A 93 -14.25 -11.31 12.19
C GLY A 93 -13.80 -11.05 10.75
N CYS A 94 -12.84 -11.86 10.23
CA CYS A 94 -12.22 -11.64 8.93
C CYS A 94 -13.23 -11.51 7.78
N LEU A 95 -14.28 -12.34 7.73
CA LEU A 95 -15.30 -12.24 6.69
C LEU A 95 -16.09 -10.93 6.75
N ALA A 96 -16.43 -10.47 7.97
CA ALA A 96 -17.08 -9.18 8.16
C ALA A 96 -16.16 -8.02 7.79
N ALA A 97 -14.86 -8.12 8.12
CA ALA A 97 -13.85 -7.15 7.72
C ALA A 97 -13.70 -7.07 6.20
N ALA A 98 -13.64 -8.22 5.51
CA ALA A 98 -13.61 -8.27 4.04
C ALA A 98 -14.86 -7.61 3.41
N LYS A 99 -16.05 -7.85 3.97
CA LYS A 99 -17.28 -7.16 3.53
C LYS A 99 -17.20 -5.64 3.73
N VAL A 100 -16.70 -5.19 4.89
CA VAL A 100 -16.46 -3.76 5.14
C VAL A 100 -15.48 -3.19 4.12
N GLY A 101 -14.42 -3.94 3.81
CA GLY A 101 -13.46 -3.58 2.78
C GLY A 101 -14.10 -3.46 1.39
N ALA A 102 -14.87 -4.46 0.96
CA ALA A 102 -15.54 -4.44 -0.34
C ALA A 102 -16.52 -3.26 -0.50
N ILE A 103 -17.29 -2.95 0.55
CA ILE A 103 -18.17 -1.77 0.57
C ILE A 103 -17.32 -0.49 0.55
N GLY A 104 -16.25 -0.44 1.35
CA GLY A 104 -15.31 0.69 1.37
C GLY A 104 -14.67 0.93 0.00
N PHE A 105 -14.28 -0.14 -0.70
CA PHE A 105 -13.76 -0.06 -2.07
C PHE A 105 -14.79 0.56 -3.02
N ALA A 106 -16.04 0.09 -3.02
CA ALA A 106 -17.08 0.65 -3.88
C ALA A 106 -17.29 2.15 -3.61
N CYS A 107 -17.30 2.57 -2.35
CA CYS A 107 -17.46 3.97 -1.98
C CYS A 107 -16.25 4.82 -2.40
N VAL A 108 -15.02 4.34 -2.15
CA VAL A 108 -13.82 5.10 -2.51
C VAL A 108 -13.61 5.17 -4.01
N TYR A 109 -13.91 4.11 -4.74
CA TYR A 109 -13.75 4.07 -6.18
C TYR A 109 -14.61 5.12 -6.88
N LEU A 110 -15.83 5.35 -6.40
CA LEU A 110 -16.69 6.44 -6.87
C LEU A 110 -16.09 7.84 -6.63
N THR A 111 -15.30 8.01 -5.55
CA THR A 111 -14.62 9.29 -5.27
C THR A 111 -13.29 9.41 -6.02
N LEU A 112 -12.66 8.31 -6.35
CA LEU A 112 -11.38 8.31 -7.09
C LEU A 112 -11.55 8.79 -8.53
N ILE A 113 -12.63 8.43 -9.22
CA ILE A 113 -12.88 8.85 -10.61
C ILE A 113 -12.82 10.37 -10.76
N PRO A 114 -13.65 11.17 -10.05
CA PRO A 114 -13.56 12.63 -10.14
C PRO A 114 -12.24 13.19 -9.61
N THR A 115 -11.64 12.56 -8.59
CA THR A 115 -10.33 12.98 -8.05
C THR A 115 -9.25 12.87 -9.12
N MET A 116 -9.17 11.74 -9.81
CA MET A 116 -8.21 11.52 -10.89
C MET A 116 -8.38 12.52 -12.02
N LEU A 117 -9.64 12.76 -12.44
CA LEU A 117 -9.94 13.70 -13.52
C LEU A 117 -9.54 15.15 -13.15
N ILE A 118 -9.94 15.60 -11.96
CA ILE A 118 -9.61 16.96 -11.48
C ILE A 118 -8.10 17.11 -11.31
N TRP A 119 -7.43 16.11 -10.73
CA TRP A 119 -5.99 16.14 -10.53
C TRP A 119 -5.22 16.16 -11.84
N ARG A 120 -5.64 15.35 -12.82
CA ARG A 120 -5.07 15.37 -14.17
C ARG A 120 -5.22 16.75 -14.82
N LEU A 121 -6.43 17.30 -14.85
CA LEU A 121 -6.67 18.63 -15.40
C LEU A 121 -5.79 19.70 -14.72
N PHE A 122 -5.61 19.61 -13.40
CA PHE A 122 -4.71 20.51 -12.67
C PHE A 122 -3.25 20.36 -13.12
N LEU A 123 -2.73 19.13 -13.22
CA LEU A 123 -1.36 18.87 -13.67
C LEU A 123 -1.13 19.36 -15.11
N ASP A 124 -2.09 19.12 -15.99
CA ASP A 124 -2.05 19.59 -17.38
C ASP A 124 -1.97 21.13 -17.44
N THR A 125 -2.70 21.85 -16.56
CA THR A 125 -2.67 23.34 -16.52
C THR A 125 -1.33 23.91 -16.07
N ILE A 126 -0.56 23.17 -15.26
CA ILE A 126 0.76 23.60 -14.80
C ILE A 126 1.92 22.99 -15.60
N GLY A 127 1.59 22.30 -16.72
CA GLY A 127 2.58 21.77 -17.66
C GLY A 127 3.37 20.57 -17.17
N ILE A 128 2.81 19.78 -16.26
CA ILE A 128 3.41 18.52 -15.81
C ILE A 128 2.95 17.39 -16.72
N GLU A 129 3.89 16.79 -17.42
CA GLU A 129 3.64 15.66 -18.29
C GLU A 129 3.30 14.39 -17.50
N TYR A 130 2.52 13.52 -18.14
CA TYR A 130 2.11 12.24 -17.58
C TYR A 130 3.26 11.24 -17.66
N GLU A 131 3.62 10.65 -16.51
CA GLU A 131 4.55 9.54 -16.45
C GLU A 131 3.88 8.32 -15.82
N PHE A 132 3.89 7.22 -16.55
CA PHE A 132 3.48 5.94 -16.00
C PHE A 132 4.48 5.44 -14.94
N GLN A 133 3.98 4.82 -13.89
CA GLN A 133 4.86 4.11 -12.96
C GLN A 133 5.48 2.89 -13.65
N LEU A 134 6.73 2.60 -13.34
CA LEU A 134 7.45 1.45 -13.92
C LEU A 134 6.67 0.12 -13.84
N PRO A 135 5.98 -0.25 -12.74
CA PRO A 135 5.14 -1.45 -12.72
C PRO A 135 4.02 -1.46 -13.77
N VAL A 136 3.45 -0.29 -14.10
CA VAL A 136 2.42 -0.17 -15.13
C VAL A 136 3.02 -0.48 -16.50
N LEU A 137 4.15 0.14 -16.83
CA LEU A 137 4.87 -0.10 -18.09
C LEU A 137 5.26 -1.57 -18.26
N LEU A 138 5.75 -2.20 -17.18
CA LEU A 138 6.14 -3.62 -17.22
C LEU A 138 4.92 -4.54 -17.43
N VAL A 139 3.78 -4.22 -16.85
CA VAL A 139 2.54 -4.99 -17.10
C VAL A 139 2.07 -4.80 -18.54
N GLN A 140 2.18 -3.59 -19.12
CA GLN A 140 1.81 -3.33 -20.52
C GLN A 140 2.77 -4.00 -21.52
N ASN A 141 4.08 -3.92 -21.26
CA ASN A 141 5.09 -4.52 -22.13
C ASN A 141 5.06 -6.05 -22.13
N GLY A 142 4.46 -6.63 -21.08
CA GLY A 142 4.36 -8.07 -20.94
C GLY A 142 5.69 -8.74 -20.55
N GLY A 143 5.65 -10.06 -20.48
CA GLY A 143 6.79 -10.91 -20.13
C GLY A 143 6.42 -12.38 -20.31
N SER A 144 7.24 -13.29 -19.83
CA SER A 144 6.85 -14.69 -19.77
C SER A 144 5.62 -14.89 -18.88
N PRO A 145 4.79 -15.93 -19.10
CA PRO A 145 3.60 -16.18 -18.29
C PRO A 145 3.89 -16.28 -16.78
N VAL A 146 5.07 -16.80 -16.42
CA VAL A 146 5.49 -16.92 -15.02
C VAL A 146 5.83 -15.55 -14.42
N GLU A 147 6.60 -14.73 -15.12
CA GLU A 147 6.94 -13.37 -14.67
C GLU A 147 5.70 -12.51 -14.52
N MET A 148 4.77 -12.59 -15.46
CA MET A 148 3.50 -11.87 -15.38
C MET A 148 2.64 -12.33 -14.20
N ALA A 149 2.56 -13.63 -13.95
CA ALA A 149 1.85 -14.17 -12.80
C ALA A 149 2.47 -13.70 -11.48
N LEU A 150 3.81 -13.69 -11.39
CA LEU A 150 4.53 -13.18 -10.23
C LEU A 150 4.33 -11.67 -10.04
N MET A 151 4.34 -10.89 -11.12
CA MET A 151 4.11 -9.43 -11.06
C MET A 151 2.69 -9.11 -10.59
N ILE A 152 1.68 -9.79 -11.13
CA ILE A 152 0.28 -9.64 -10.69
C ILE A 152 0.13 -10.05 -9.21
N CYS A 153 0.74 -11.18 -8.82
CA CYS A 153 0.76 -11.62 -7.42
C CYS A 153 1.41 -10.57 -6.50
N LEU A 154 2.55 -10.02 -6.91
CA LEU A 154 3.25 -8.98 -6.17
C LEU A 154 2.37 -7.73 -6.00
N ILE A 155 1.80 -7.21 -7.10
CA ILE A 155 1.02 -5.97 -7.08
C ILE A 155 -0.32 -6.14 -6.35
N VAL A 156 -1.04 -7.25 -6.59
CA VAL A 156 -2.43 -7.40 -6.13
C VAL A 156 -2.53 -8.01 -4.74
N ILE A 157 -1.55 -8.83 -4.34
CA ILE A 157 -1.62 -9.59 -3.08
C ILE A 157 -0.51 -9.20 -2.13
N VAL A 158 0.75 -9.37 -2.55
CA VAL A 158 1.89 -9.28 -1.62
C VAL A 158 2.12 -7.84 -1.16
N ALA A 159 2.19 -6.88 -2.08
CA ALA A 159 2.40 -5.48 -1.75
C ALA A 159 1.27 -4.92 -0.87
N PRO A 160 -0.04 -5.08 -1.20
CA PRO A 160 -1.11 -4.64 -0.31
C PRO A 160 -1.04 -5.20 1.10
N ILE A 161 -0.70 -6.49 1.28
CA ILE A 161 -0.56 -7.07 2.61
C ILE A 161 0.58 -6.39 3.38
N CYS A 162 1.75 -6.29 2.77
CA CYS A 162 2.95 -5.74 3.41
C CYS A 162 2.81 -4.25 3.71
N GLU A 163 2.27 -3.49 2.77
CA GLU A 163 2.04 -2.05 2.95
C GLU A 163 0.99 -1.78 4.03
N GLU A 164 -0.10 -2.55 4.08
CA GLU A 164 -1.08 -2.40 5.16
C GLU A 164 -0.52 -2.76 6.53
N LEU A 165 0.38 -3.73 6.63
CA LEU A 165 1.09 -4.01 7.90
C LEU A 165 1.90 -2.80 8.37
N VAL A 166 2.64 -2.14 7.47
CA VAL A 166 3.49 -0.99 7.80
C VAL A 166 2.65 0.27 8.05
N TYR A 167 1.80 0.63 7.10
CA TYR A 167 1.09 1.93 7.15
C TYR A 167 -0.10 1.91 8.09
N ARG A 168 -0.93 0.85 8.10
CA ARG A 168 -2.15 0.78 8.94
C ARG A 168 -1.89 0.02 10.22
N GLY A 169 -1.27 -1.15 10.11
CA GLY A 169 -0.94 -1.99 11.25
C GLY A 169 0.02 -1.32 12.23
N PHE A 170 0.96 -0.51 11.72
CA PHE A 170 1.93 0.19 12.54
C PHE A 170 1.72 1.70 12.58
N LEU A 171 2.03 2.43 11.51
CA LEU A 171 2.14 3.89 11.52
C LEU A 171 0.81 4.58 11.90
N PHE A 172 -0.28 4.26 11.21
CA PHE A 172 -1.59 4.82 11.52
C PHE A 172 -2.04 4.44 12.95
N ARG A 173 -1.86 3.19 13.34
CA ARG A 173 -2.20 2.72 14.67
C ARG A 173 -1.42 3.45 15.75
N TYR A 174 -0.12 3.67 15.54
CA TYR A 174 0.74 4.45 16.45
C TYR A 174 0.22 5.89 16.62
N LEU A 175 -0.23 6.52 15.54
CA LEU A 175 -0.71 7.90 15.53
C LEU A 175 -2.17 8.06 15.98
N ASN A 176 -3.01 7.01 15.87
CA ASN A 176 -4.47 7.07 16.05
C ASN A 176 -4.91 7.61 17.41
N HIS A 177 -4.10 7.42 18.47
CA HIS A 177 -4.40 7.91 19.83
C HIS A 177 -3.43 9.01 20.31
N ARG A 178 -2.48 9.42 19.47
CA ARG A 178 -1.49 10.46 19.78
C ARG A 178 -1.80 11.80 19.11
N LEU A 179 -2.49 11.77 18.00
CA LEU A 179 -2.86 12.94 17.23
C LEU A 179 -4.38 13.12 17.18
N PRO A 180 -4.87 14.35 16.98
CA PRO A 180 -6.27 14.58 16.61
C PRO A 180 -6.65 13.72 15.40
N ARG A 181 -7.91 13.27 15.37
CA ARG A 181 -8.41 12.33 14.37
C ARG A 181 -8.04 12.67 12.92
N GLY A 182 -8.20 13.94 12.53
CA GLY A 182 -7.87 14.38 11.17
C GLY A 182 -6.39 14.17 10.85
N LEU A 183 -5.51 14.59 11.75
CA LEU A 183 -4.07 14.45 11.58
C LEU A 183 -3.59 13.00 11.66
N SER A 184 -4.20 12.18 12.53
CA SER A 184 -3.84 10.76 12.61
C SER A 184 -4.15 9.97 11.34
N ILE A 185 -5.14 10.41 10.55
CA ILE A 185 -5.46 9.86 9.23
C ILE A 185 -4.59 10.50 8.15
N LEU A 186 -4.47 11.83 8.16
CA LEU A 186 -3.81 12.59 7.10
C LEU A 186 -2.31 12.30 7.01
N VAL A 187 -1.61 12.27 8.17
CA VAL A 187 -0.14 12.08 8.19
C VAL A 187 0.29 10.75 7.55
N PRO A 188 -0.21 9.57 7.97
CA PRO A 188 0.17 8.31 7.33
C PRO A 188 -0.29 8.23 5.86
N SER A 189 -1.39 8.92 5.50
CA SER A 189 -1.87 8.94 4.13
C SER A 189 -1.00 9.78 3.21
N LEU A 190 -0.49 10.91 3.69
CA LEU A 190 0.50 11.72 2.97
C LEU A 190 1.81 10.95 2.78
N ILE A 191 2.32 10.31 3.84
CA ILE A 191 3.54 9.50 3.74
C ILE A 191 3.35 8.38 2.72
N PHE A 192 2.23 7.66 2.77
CA PHE A 192 1.92 6.61 1.80
C PHE A 192 1.93 7.11 0.35
N ALA A 193 1.24 8.21 0.06
CA ALA A 193 1.18 8.77 -1.28
C ALA A 193 2.55 9.29 -1.76
N LEU A 194 3.32 9.94 -0.89
CA LEU A 194 4.66 10.47 -1.20
C LEU A 194 5.67 9.37 -1.47
N MET A 195 5.60 8.23 -0.76
CA MET A 195 6.53 7.11 -0.95
C MET A 195 6.41 6.43 -2.33
N HIS A 196 5.35 6.69 -3.08
CA HIS A 196 5.21 6.21 -4.45
C HIS A 196 5.99 7.06 -5.48
N LEU A 197 6.55 8.21 -5.06
CA LEU A 197 7.41 9.09 -5.86
C LEU A 197 6.86 9.42 -7.26
N ASN A 198 5.55 9.43 -7.42
CA ASN A 198 4.86 9.73 -8.67
C ASN A 198 3.78 10.78 -8.45
N LEU A 199 3.96 11.96 -9.03
CA LEU A 199 3.07 13.09 -8.80
C LEU A 199 1.68 12.85 -9.41
N TYR A 200 1.61 12.15 -10.53
CA TYR A 200 0.35 11.86 -11.19
C TYR A 200 -0.59 11.00 -10.33
N SER A 201 -0.05 10.00 -9.66
CA SER A 201 -0.80 9.11 -8.77
C SER A 201 -0.98 9.68 -7.35
N PHE A 202 -0.33 10.80 -7.01
CA PHE A 202 -0.30 11.33 -5.65
C PHE A 202 -1.70 11.56 -5.04
N MET A 203 -2.56 12.33 -5.71
CA MET A 203 -3.91 12.61 -5.17
C MET A 203 -4.82 11.38 -5.13
N PRO A 204 -4.90 10.53 -6.16
CA PRO A 204 -5.61 9.25 -6.06
C PRO A 204 -5.13 8.38 -4.90
N LEU A 205 -3.81 8.23 -4.72
CA LEU A 205 -3.23 7.45 -3.63
C LEU A 205 -3.48 8.08 -2.25
N LEU A 206 -3.48 9.39 -2.15
CA LEU A 206 -3.84 10.10 -0.92
C LEU A 206 -5.29 9.81 -0.52
N VAL A 207 -6.23 9.92 -1.46
CA VAL A 207 -7.66 9.62 -1.22
C VAL A 207 -7.87 8.16 -0.88
N LEU A 208 -7.23 7.24 -1.61
CA LEU A 208 -7.23 5.82 -1.29
C LEU A 208 -6.73 5.58 0.14
N SER A 209 -5.57 6.14 0.49
CA SER A 209 -4.94 5.95 1.79
C SER A 209 -5.79 6.46 2.96
N ILE A 210 -6.49 7.58 2.78
CA ILE A 210 -7.46 8.08 3.76
C ILE A 210 -8.59 7.05 3.98
N ALA A 211 -9.14 6.49 2.91
CA ALA A 211 -10.17 5.46 2.99
C ALA A 211 -9.68 4.19 3.68
N LEU A 212 -8.45 3.75 3.39
CA LEU A 212 -7.82 2.60 4.04
C LEU A 212 -7.70 2.79 5.56
N CYS A 213 -7.30 3.98 6.02
CA CYS A 213 -7.28 4.32 7.45
C CYS A 213 -8.68 4.26 8.08
N ILE A 214 -9.70 4.77 7.38
CA ILE A 214 -11.09 4.80 7.87
C ILE A 214 -11.65 3.38 8.01
N VAL A 215 -11.52 2.53 6.98
CA VAL A 215 -12.08 1.16 7.05
C VAL A 215 -11.35 0.29 8.05
N TYR A 216 -10.03 0.42 8.19
CA TYR A 216 -9.27 -0.27 9.22
C TYR A 216 -9.71 0.15 10.62
N ARG A 217 -9.82 1.44 10.88
CA ARG A 217 -10.28 1.97 12.16
C ARG A 217 -11.70 1.52 12.51
N ALA A 218 -12.60 1.48 11.53
CA ALA A 218 -13.98 1.08 11.71
C ALA A 218 -14.13 -0.42 12.00
N SER A 219 -13.29 -1.26 11.40
CA SER A 219 -13.35 -2.72 11.57
C SER A 219 -12.46 -3.24 12.71
N GLY A 220 -11.37 -2.54 13.03
CA GLY A 220 -10.30 -3.02 13.91
C GLY A 220 -9.51 -4.18 13.33
N ASN A 221 -9.67 -4.49 12.04
CA ASN A 221 -9.08 -5.66 11.39
C ASN A 221 -8.43 -5.25 10.05
N LEU A 222 -7.15 -5.54 9.89
CA LEU A 222 -6.38 -5.22 8.67
C LEU A 222 -6.95 -5.83 7.40
N VAL A 223 -7.68 -6.95 7.50
CA VAL A 223 -8.34 -7.56 6.34
C VAL A 223 -9.23 -6.57 5.60
N SER A 224 -9.85 -5.61 6.30
CA SER A 224 -10.68 -4.60 5.64
C SER A 224 -9.89 -3.67 4.73
N SER A 225 -8.77 -3.13 5.18
CA SER A 225 -7.93 -2.26 4.38
C SER A 225 -7.16 -3.04 3.30
N ILE A 226 -6.65 -4.24 3.62
CA ILE A 226 -6.04 -5.13 2.63
C ILE A 226 -7.04 -5.43 1.49
N THR A 227 -8.32 -5.68 1.80
CA THR A 227 -9.35 -5.94 0.77
C THR A 227 -9.56 -4.72 -0.14
N VAL A 228 -9.68 -3.51 0.42
CA VAL A 228 -9.81 -2.28 -0.39
C VAL A 228 -8.60 -2.10 -1.29
N HIS A 229 -7.41 -2.25 -0.74
CA HIS A 229 -6.15 -2.04 -1.44
C HIS A 229 -5.96 -3.08 -2.56
N ALA A 230 -6.14 -4.35 -2.26
CA ALA A 230 -6.04 -5.42 -3.25
C ALA A 230 -7.06 -5.27 -4.39
N LEU A 231 -8.31 -4.90 -4.08
CA LEU A 231 -9.33 -4.64 -5.11
C LEU A 231 -8.98 -3.42 -5.96
N PHE A 232 -8.44 -2.36 -5.36
CA PHE A 232 -7.97 -1.19 -6.11
C PHE A 232 -6.85 -1.57 -7.08
N ASN A 233 -5.83 -2.28 -6.62
CA ASN A 233 -4.73 -2.73 -7.47
C ASN A 233 -5.20 -3.71 -8.55
N LEU A 234 -6.10 -4.64 -8.20
CA LEU A 234 -6.68 -5.59 -9.17
C LEU A 234 -7.42 -4.86 -10.30
N VAL A 235 -8.27 -3.89 -9.96
CA VAL A 235 -9.01 -3.13 -10.98
C VAL A 235 -8.04 -2.34 -11.85
N ASN A 236 -6.99 -1.72 -11.28
CA ASN A 236 -6.00 -1.00 -12.08
C ASN A 236 -5.23 -1.94 -13.02
N VAL A 237 -4.81 -3.13 -12.56
CA VAL A 237 -4.17 -4.14 -13.43
C VAL A 237 -5.12 -4.57 -14.56
N LEU A 238 -6.39 -4.83 -14.25
CA LEU A 238 -7.38 -5.18 -15.27
C LEU A 238 -7.60 -4.04 -16.29
N MET A 239 -7.63 -2.79 -15.84
CA MET A 239 -7.76 -1.63 -16.72
C MET A 239 -6.55 -1.48 -17.66
N ILE A 240 -5.33 -1.79 -17.18
CA ILE A 240 -4.12 -1.78 -18.03
C ILE A 240 -4.26 -2.79 -19.19
N TYR A 241 -4.82 -3.98 -18.93
CA TYR A 241 -5.04 -4.99 -19.98
C TYR A 241 -6.19 -4.65 -20.95
N LEU A 242 -7.15 -3.78 -20.54
CA LEU A 242 -8.28 -3.37 -21.36
C LEU A 242 -7.98 -2.14 -22.20
N ILE A 243 -6.96 -1.38 -21.85
CA ILE A 243 -6.50 -0.21 -22.61
C ILE A 243 -5.46 -0.71 -23.61
N GLU A 244 -5.68 -0.45 -24.91
CA GLU A 244 -4.69 -0.78 -25.94
C GLU A 244 -3.33 -0.14 -25.59
N PRO A 245 -2.20 -0.84 -25.87
CA PRO A 245 -0.89 -0.28 -25.64
C PRO A 245 -0.80 1.09 -26.31
N ILE A 246 -0.42 2.11 -25.57
CA ILE A 246 -0.13 3.41 -26.14
C ILE A 246 1.14 3.21 -26.96
N GLU A 247 1.02 3.29 -28.29
CA GLU A 247 2.21 3.36 -29.17
C GLU A 247 3.03 4.58 -28.75
N LEU A 248 4.21 4.34 -28.19
CA LEU A 248 5.18 5.34 -27.78
C LEU A 248 5.99 5.80 -28.98
#